data_241d7cb5b2a69b82cec18725f0a8d49c
#
_entry.id   241d7cb5b2a69b82cec18725f0a8d49c
#
_cell.length_a   1.000
_cell.length_b   1.000
_cell.length_c   1.000
_cell.angle_alpha   90.00
_cell.angle_beta   90.00
_cell.angle_gamma   90.00
#
_symmetry.space_group_name_H-M   'P 1'
#
loop_
_entity.id
_entity.type
_entity.pdbx_description
1 polymer ?
#
loop_
_entity_poly.entity_id
_entity_poly.type
_entity_poly.pdbx_seq_one_letter_code
_entity_poly.pdbx_strand_id
1 'polypeptide(L)'
;MAYGIADCNRPRPHEPLLPCILLSGCLLLSACAGVPRRGAPVVDYANASLPGFPPDIRWSAQARRDFDARRSRLLRQVQAAANGGPINVLVLSGGGAGGAFGAGALVGWSRSGTRPEFQIVTGVSAGALMAPLAFAGQDWDRQLTEAFSGEQTQHLMHASWAGAIFGASVYQGEPLAQLVDRYVTDDLLTAVAREAEKGRLLLVATTDLDTEQTVIWNLGLIAQQGGAKSRRLFRDVLIASVSVPGIFPPMMIRVEQAGQDFEEMHVDGSATAAMFFIPDIGAILPDPLEPLHGGHLYVLVNGGFRTREATTRNQTVSIVRRSAGATLQGGTRAALELAYSVAQRHQMSVAVTEIPDAYPFGGTLDFDASRMRALFSFGEHCALAGQLWTDPIDALDQQPVRPLSQRPDAAQCPGAEGRGQYAEQASLPRVSLPRSQLP
;
A
#
# COMPACT_ATOMS: atom_id res chain seq x y z
N MET A 1 62.33 -70.60 -0.20
CA MET A 1 61.63 -70.09 -1.35
C MET A 1 60.20 -70.67 -1.34
N ALA A 2 59.17 -69.95 -0.93
CA ALA A 2 57.82 -70.30 -1.22
C ALA A 2 56.96 -69.03 -0.86
N TYR A 3 56.46 -68.43 -1.87
CA TYR A 3 55.51 -67.25 -1.75
C TYR A 3 54.12 -67.76 -1.34
N GLY A 4 53.60 -67.27 -0.22
CA GLY A 4 52.21 -67.47 0.21
C GLY A 4 51.29 -66.43 -0.44
N ILE A 5 50.29 -66.98 -1.11
CA ILE A 5 49.18 -66.19 -1.72
C ILE A 5 48.25 -65.70 -0.59
N ALA A 6 48.06 -64.40 -0.47
CA ALA A 6 47.16 -63.80 0.48
C ALA A 6 45.71 -63.95 0.02
N ASP A 7 44.88 -64.51 0.91
CA ASP A 7 43.47 -64.77 0.75
C ASP A 7 42.69 -63.44 0.99
N CYS A 8 42.03 -62.93 -0.04
CA CYS A 8 41.24 -61.71 -0.06
C CYS A 8 39.77 -62.08 0.06
N ASN A 9 39.30 -62.51 1.25
CA ASN A 9 37.87 -62.66 1.45
C ASN A 9 37.49 -62.58 2.92
N ARG A 10 37.48 -61.31 3.48
CA ARG A 10 36.75 -61.01 4.73
C ARG A 10 35.83 -59.84 4.48
N PRO A 11 34.51 -59.96 4.71
CA PRO A 11 33.59 -58.83 4.67
C PRO A 11 33.91 -57.87 5.84
N ARG A 12 34.07 -56.62 5.57
CA ARG A 12 34.19 -55.55 6.57
C ARG A 12 32.85 -55.41 7.31
N PRO A 13 32.86 -55.20 8.64
CA PRO A 13 31.63 -54.96 9.37
C PRO A 13 31.00 -53.65 8.92
N HIS A 14 29.68 -53.69 8.79
CA HIS A 14 28.80 -52.54 8.48
C HIS A 14 28.96 -51.48 9.57
N GLU A 15 29.65 -50.37 9.26
CA GLU A 15 29.60 -49.18 10.08
C GLU A 15 28.17 -48.61 10.05
N PRO A 16 27.60 -48.21 11.19
CA PRO A 16 26.24 -47.69 11.23
C PRO A 16 26.20 -46.33 10.55
N LEU A 17 25.48 -46.20 9.44
CA LEU A 17 25.13 -44.93 8.76
C LEU A 17 24.26 -44.01 9.59
N LEU A 18 23.78 -44.46 10.78
CA LEU A 18 22.92 -43.72 11.67
C LEU A 18 23.45 -42.35 12.17
N PRO A 19 24.74 -42.22 12.55
CA PRO A 19 25.23 -40.91 13.04
C PRO A 19 25.26 -39.81 11.99
N CYS A 20 25.52 -40.19 10.72
CA CYS A 20 25.54 -39.19 9.63
C CYS A 20 24.14 -38.70 9.27
N ILE A 21 23.11 -39.54 9.35
CA ILE A 21 21.70 -39.16 9.09
C ILE A 21 21.17 -38.27 10.22
N LEU A 22 21.54 -38.57 11.47
CA LEU A 22 21.17 -37.73 12.62
C LEU A 22 21.88 -36.37 12.59
N LEU A 23 23.16 -36.29 12.23
CA LEU A 23 23.87 -35.03 12.08
C LEU A 23 23.30 -34.18 10.92
N SER A 24 22.97 -34.81 9.78
CA SER A 24 22.28 -34.09 8.67
C SER A 24 20.90 -33.65 9.03
N GLY A 25 20.15 -34.43 9.81
CA GLY A 25 18.82 -34.04 10.34
C GLY A 25 18.90 -32.86 11.32
N CYS A 26 19.90 -32.82 12.21
CA CYS A 26 20.12 -31.70 13.13
C CYS A 26 20.57 -30.42 12.41
N LEU A 27 21.37 -30.52 11.35
CA LEU A 27 21.74 -29.38 10.51
C LEU A 27 20.56 -28.82 9.72
N LEU A 28 19.62 -29.64 9.27
CA LEU A 28 18.39 -29.21 8.61
C LEU A 28 17.40 -28.54 9.56
N LEU A 29 17.33 -28.95 10.82
CA LEU A 29 16.51 -28.30 11.86
C LEU A 29 17.08 -26.97 12.34
N SER A 30 18.41 -26.78 12.29
CA SER A 30 19.05 -25.49 12.61
C SER A 30 18.85 -24.43 11.53
N ALA A 31 18.53 -24.81 10.31
CA ALA A 31 18.31 -23.93 9.18
C ALA A 31 16.94 -23.20 9.21
N CYS A 32 16.03 -23.62 10.08
CA CYS A 32 14.77 -22.91 10.35
C CYS A 32 14.89 -21.83 11.44
N ALA A 33 16.08 -21.60 12.01
CA ALA A 33 16.32 -20.52 12.94
C ALA A 33 16.37 -19.20 12.17
N GLY A 34 15.25 -18.47 12.15
CA GLY A 34 15.19 -17.09 11.63
C GLY A 34 16.24 -16.20 12.31
N VAL A 35 16.56 -15.06 11.70
CA VAL A 35 17.46 -14.08 12.29
C VAL A 35 16.90 -13.70 13.68
N PRO A 36 17.68 -13.87 14.77
CA PRO A 36 17.20 -13.54 16.09
C PRO A 36 16.94 -12.05 16.18
N ARG A 37 15.72 -11.66 16.57
CA ARG A 37 15.32 -10.30 16.86
C ARG A 37 14.98 -10.17 18.35
N ARG A 38 15.08 -8.97 18.88
CA ARG A 38 14.62 -8.64 20.22
C ARG A 38 13.23 -7.98 20.12
N GLY A 39 12.16 -8.80 20.11
CA GLY A 39 10.78 -8.30 20.16
C GLY A 39 10.46 -7.65 21.50
N ALA A 40 9.59 -6.63 21.51
CA ALA A 40 9.13 -5.99 22.74
C ALA A 40 8.25 -6.94 23.56
N PRO A 41 8.30 -6.87 24.92
CA PRO A 41 7.42 -7.66 25.77
C PRO A 41 5.96 -7.33 25.53
N VAL A 42 5.12 -8.35 25.31
CA VAL A 42 3.69 -8.20 24.96
C VAL A 42 2.89 -7.39 26.01
N VAL A 43 3.28 -7.47 27.28
CA VAL A 43 2.56 -6.82 28.41
C VAL A 43 2.56 -5.30 28.29
N ASP A 44 3.53 -4.69 27.61
CA ASP A 44 3.73 -3.23 27.55
C ASP A 44 3.82 -2.69 26.14
N TYR A 45 3.35 -3.42 25.14
CA TYR A 45 3.48 -3.07 23.72
C TYR A 45 2.93 -1.67 23.39
N ALA A 46 1.85 -1.27 24.06
CA ALA A 46 1.22 0.04 23.88
C ALA A 46 2.11 1.23 24.30
N ASN A 47 3.16 0.97 25.07
CA ASN A 47 4.08 1.99 25.61
C ASN A 47 5.38 2.11 24.80
N ALA A 48 5.53 1.33 23.72
CA ALA A 48 6.70 1.40 22.85
C ALA A 48 6.72 2.73 22.07
N SER A 49 7.81 3.48 22.22
CA SER A 49 8.02 4.78 21.57
C SER A 49 9.10 4.69 20.49
N LEU A 50 9.05 5.60 19.54
CA LEU A 50 10.09 5.73 18.52
C LEU A 50 11.16 6.71 19.01
N PRO A 51 12.42 6.27 19.20
CA PRO A 51 13.47 7.10 19.77
C PRO A 51 13.70 8.39 18.98
N GLY A 52 13.43 9.54 19.64
CA GLY A 52 13.62 10.86 19.06
C GLY A 52 12.52 11.35 18.14
N PHE A 53 11.32 10.74 18.21
CA PHE A 53 10.13 11.19 17.51
C PHE A 53 8.99 11.47 18.50
N PRO A 54 8.06 12.38 18.15
CA PRO A 54 6.87 12.61 18.96
C PRO A 54 5.91 11.41 18.90
N PRO A 55 5.08 11.18 19.92
CA PRO A 55 4.19 10.02 20.00
C PRO A 55 3.11 10.01 18.92
N ASP A 56 2.79 11.16 18.34
CA ASP A 56 1.71 11.33 17.37
C ASP A 56 2.09 10.96 15.93
N ILE A 57 3.34 10.53 15.69
CA ILE A 57 3.76 10.15 14.32
C ILE A 57 3.15 8.82 13.88
N ARG A 58 2.65 8.01 14.81
CA ARG A 58 1.96 6.75 14.50
C ARG A 58 0.89 6.41 15.53
N TRP A 59 -0.04 5.57 15.16
CA TRP A 59 -1.05 4.98 16.05
C TRP A 59 -1.59 3.67 15.48
N SER A 60 -2.06 2.77 16.35
CA SER A 60 -2.84 1.61 15.92
C SER A 60 -4.23 2.07 15.48
N ALA A 61 -4.71 1.55 14.34
CA ALA A 61 -6.05 1.83 13.83
C ALA A 61 -7.15 1.38 14.80
N GLN A 62 -6.89 0.37 15.64
CA GLN A 62 -7.82 -0.21 16.61
C GLN A 62 -7.75 0.45 17.99
N ALA A 63 -6.77 1.33 18.25
CA ALA A 63 -6.62 1.97 19.55
C ALA A 63 -7.71 3.01 19.81
N ARG A 64 -8.53 2.78 20.85
CA ARG A 64 -9.59 3.72 21.27
C ARG A 64 -9.09 4.85 22.15
N ARG A 65 -8.04 4.60 22.95
CA ARG A 65 -7.50 5.64 23.84
C ARG A 65 -6.94 6.79 23.02
N ASP A 66 -7.30 7.99 23.41
CA ASP A 66 -6.88 9.26 22.75
C ASP A 66 -7.29 9.43 21.28
N PHE A 67 -8.08 8.47 20.74
CA PHE A 67 -8.54 8.53 19.35
C PHE A 67 -9.33 9.81 19.07
N ASP A 68 -10.30 10.16 19.93
CA ASP A 68 -11.19 11.31 19.71
C ASP A 68 -10.44 12.65 19.77
N ALA A 69 -9.52 12.80 20.73
CA ALA A 69 -8.73 14.02 20.84
C ALA A 69 -7.77 14.18 19.63
N ARG A 70 -7.12 13.09 19.22
CA ARG A 70 -6.24 13.06 18.04
C ARG A 70 -7.05 13.37 16.79
N ARG A 71 -8.15 12.66 16.56
CA ARG A 71 -9.03 12.85 15.40
C ARG A 71 -9.49 14.30 15.31
N SER A 72 -10.04 14.87 16.37
CA SER A 72 -10.52 16.24 16.38
C SER A 72 -9.39 17.24 16.07
N ARG A 73 -8.18 17.01 16.56
CA ARG A 73 -7.01 17.84 16.24
C ARG A 73 -6.65 17.75 14.75
N LEU A 74 -6.53 16.52 14.20
CA LEU A 74 -6.19 16.30 12.79
C LEU A 74 -7.26 16.89 11.86
N LEU A 75 -8.54 16.73 12.17
CA LEU A 75 -9.63 17.29 11.36
C LEU A 75 -9.63 18.82 11.36
N ARG A 76 -9.41 19.48 12.51
CA ARG A 76 -9.27 20.95 12.54
C ARG A 76 -8.05 21.41 11.72
N GLN A 77 -6.94 20.68 11.78
CA GLN A 77 -5.77 20.97 10.98
C GLN A 77 -6.07 20.89 9.48
N VAL A 78 -6.72 19.83 9.03
CA VAL A 78 -7.12 19.62 7.64
C VAL A 78 -8.15 20.68 7.18
N GLN A 79 -9.09 21.04 8.04
CA GLN A 79 -10.08 22.09 7.74
C GLN A 79 -9.38 23.44 7.53
N ALA A 80 -8.39 23.77 8.34
CA ALA A 80 -7.58 24.97 8.15
C ALA A 80 -6.83 24.93 6.80
N ALA A 81 -6.29 23.77 6.42
CA ALA A 81 -5.62 23.57 5.14
C ALA A 81 -6.56 23.73 3.92
N ALA A 82 -7.85 23.45 4.08
CA ALA A 82 -8.84 23.60 3.02
C ALA A 82 -9.24 25.07 2.75
N ASN A 83 -8.83 26.01 3.61
CA ASN A 83 -9.09 27.46 3.45
C ASN A 83 -10.57 27.80 3.19
N GLY A 84 -11.49 27.08 3.84
CA GLY A 84 -12.95 27.26 3.65
C GLY A 84 -13.53 26.59 2.41
N GLY A 85 -12.69 25.89 1.62
CA GLY A 85 -13.12 25.02 0.52
C GLY A 85 -13.46 23.59 0.99
N PRO A 86 -13.94 22.74 0.08
CA PRO A 86 -14.19 21.34 0.38
C PRO A 86 -12.87 20.59 0.66
N ILE A 87 -12.93 19.62 1.56
CA ILE A 87 -11.80 18.75 1.83
C ILE A 87 -11.74 17.66 0.75
N ASN A 88 -10.65 17.62 0.02
CA ASN A 88 -10.35 16.56 -0.97
C ASN A 88 -9.50 15.49 -0.31
N VAL A 89 -9.97 14.25 -0.38
CA VAL A 89 -9.26 13.08 0.15
C VAL A 89 -8.90 12.14 -1.00
N LEU A 90 -7.64 11.74 -1.07
CA LEU A 90 -7.16 10.72 -2.00
C LEU A 90 -6.80 9.44 -1.24
N VAL A 91 -7.45 8.34 -1.59
CA VAL A 91 -7.18 7.01 -1.06
C VAL A 91 -6.51 6.17 -2.13
N LEU A 92 -5.31 5.68 -1.85
CA LEU A 92 -4.49 4.86 -2.75
C LEU A 92 -4.36 3.44 -2.20
N SER A 93 -4.99 2.48 -2.88
CA SER A 93 -4.94 1.07 -2.43
C SER A 93 -3.59 0.40 -2.69
N GLY A 94 -3.37 -0.73 -2.04
CA GLY A 94 -2.38 -1.71 -2.48
C GLY A 94 -2.67 -2.24 -3.89
N GLY A 95 -1.73 -2.99 -4.47
CA GLY A 95 -1.93 -3.59 -5.81
C GLY A 95 -0.66 -4.00 -6.55
N GLY A 96 0.52 -3.83 -5.95
CA GLY A 96 1.80 -4.23 -6.57
C GLY A 96 2.00 -3.58 -7.94
N ALA A 97 2.20 -4.41 -9.00
CA ALA A 97 2.38 -3.95 -10.38
C ALA A 97 1.18 -3.13 -10.92
N GLY A 98 -0.01 -3.32 -10.35
CA GLY A 98 -1.19 -2.51 -10.66
C GLY A 98 -1.03 -1.03 -10.33
N GLY A 99 -0.05 -0.67 -9.47
CA GLY A 99 0.34 0.72 -9.21
C GLY A 99 0.68 1.52 -10.46
N ALA A 100 1.06 0.85 -11.55
CA ALA A 100 1.27 1.50 -12.84
C ALA A 100 0.00 2.20 -13.35
N PHE A 101 -1.18 1.58 -13.19
CA PHE A 101 -2.47 2.21 -13.52
C PHE A 101 -2.69 3.49 -12.70
N GLY A 102 -2.54 3.38 -11.39
CA GLY A 102 -2.78 4.52 -10.49
C GLY A 102 -1.83 5.68 -10.73
N ALA A 103 -0.56 5.39 -10.95
CA ALA A 103 0.42 6.43 -11.28
C ALA A 103 0.09 7.12 -12.62
N GLY A 104 -0.23 6.34 -13.67
CA GLY A 104 -0.68 6.88 -14.94
C GLY A 104 -1.94 7.73 -14.81
N ALA A 105 -2.92 7.25 -14.04
CA ALA A 105 -4.14 7.98 -13.73
C ALA A 105 -3.86 9.34 -13.07
N LEU A 106 -2.99 9.38 -12.05
CA LEU A 106 -2.62 10.62 -11.35
C LEU A 106 -1.89 11.60 -12.28
N VAL A 107 -0.95 11.12 -13.10
CA VAL A 107 -0.21 11.95 -14.06
C VAL A 107 -1.15 12.49 -15.14
N GLY A 108 -1.99 11.65 -15.72
CA GLY A 108 -2.99 12.08 -16.69
C GLY A 108 -3.97 13.08 -16.11
N TRP A 109 -4.38 12.89 -14.85
CA TRP A 109 -5.26 13.82 -14.15
C TRP A 109 -4.61 15.19 -13.90
N SER A 110 -3.31 15.22 -13.58
CA SER A 110 -2.56 16.49 -13.54
C SER A 110 -2.52 17.18 -14.89
N ARG A 111 -2.21 16.42 -15.95
CA ARG A 111 -2.12 16.96 -17.33
C ARG A 111 -3.47 17.46 -17.87
N SER A 112 -4.59 16.91 -17.41
CA SER A 112 -5.93 17.42 -17.75
C SER A 112 -6.21 18.78 -17.07
N GLY A 113 -5.39 19.20 -16.09
CA GLY A 113 -5.57 20.44 -15.32
C GLY A 113 -6.71 20.38 -14.30
N THR A 114 -7.32 19.19 -14.06
CA THR A 114 -8.48 19.04 -13.17
C THR A 114 -8.16 18.33 -11.86
N ARG A 115 -6.91 17.88 -11.65
CA ARG A 115 -6.48 17.27 -10.40
C ARG A 115 -6.50 18.29 -9.26
N PRO A 116 -7.31 18.08 -8.20
CA PRO A 116 -7.36 19.00 -7.06
C PRO A 116 -6.11 18.86 -6.17
N GLU A 117 -5.91 19.84 -5.31
CA GLU A 117 -5.05 19.65 -4.15
C GLU A 117 -5.77 18.79 -3.11
N PHE A 118 -5.07 17.79 -2.57
CA PHE A 118 -5.64 16.88 -1.56
C PHE A 118 -5.21 17.32 -0.16
N GLN A 119 -6.17 17.52 0.72
CA GLN A 119 -5.90 17.80 2.12
C GLN A 119 -5.50 16.54 2.89
N ILE A 120 -5.99 15.37 2.45
CA ILE A 120 -5.60 14.08 3.00
C ILE A 120 -5.20 13.16 1.86
N VAL A 121 -4.03 12.52 1.99
CA VAL A 121 -3.62 11.42 1.12
C VAL A 121 -3.32 10.21 1.98
N THR A 122 -3.95 9.08 1.67
CA THR A 122 -3.68 7.81 2.34
C THR A 122 -3.13 6.80 1.35
N GLY A 123 -2.21 5.94 1.80
CA GLY A 123 -1.60 4.94 0.93
C GLY A 123 -1.29 3.64 1.64
N VAL A 124 -1.44 2.52 0.92
CA VAL A 124 -1.08 1.17 1.36
C VAL A 124 -0.30 0.49 0.24
N SER A 125 0.77 -0.22 0.55
CA SER A 125 1.56 -1.00 -0.42
C SER A 125 2.00 -0.14 -1.63
N ALA A 126 1.70 -0.52 -2.86
CA ALA A 126 1.98 0.30 -4.05
C ALA A 126 1.42 1.73 -3.90
N GLY A 127 0.24 1.89 -3.27
CA GLY A 127 -0.32 3.19 -2.94
C GLY A 127 0.52 3.99 -1.96
N ALA A 128 1.20 3.33 -1.02
CA ALA A 128 2.11 3.99 -0.08
C ALA A 128 3.34 4.60 -0.80
N LEU A 129 3.85 3.93 -1.84
CA LEU A 129 4.96 4.48 -2.65
C LEU A 129 4.52 5.68 -3.51
N MET A 130 3.26 5.70 -3.97
CA MET A 130 2.70 6.83 -4.72
C MET A 130 2.34 8.02 -3.82
N ALA A 131 1.89 7.74 -2.60
CA ALA A 131 1.28 8.74 -1.72
C ALA A 131 2.16 9.97 -1.46
N PRO A 132 3.47 9.87 -1.16
CA PRO A 132 4.33 11.03 -0.97
C PRO A 132 4.44 11.92 -2.22
N LEU A 133 4.55 11.31 -3.41
CA LEU A 133 4.67 12.03 -4.67
C LEU A 133 3.34 12.71 -5.04
N ALA A 134 2.22 12.00 -4.85
CA ALA A 134 0.89 12.56 -5.05
C ALA A 134 0.58 13.71 -4.08
N PHE A 135 1.04 13.62 -2.83
CA PHE A 135 0.89 14.62 -1.79
C PHE A 135 1.73 15.88 -2.05
N ALA A 136 2.96 15.69 -2.51
CA ALA A 136 3.87 16.79 -2.86
C ALA A 136 3.41 17.58 -4.09
N GLY A 137 2.50 17.02 -4.92
CA GLY A 137 1.84 17.72 -6.01
C GLY A 137 2.37 17.37 -7.40
N GLN A 138 1.85 18.07 -8.41
CA GLN A 138 2.12 17.77 -9.82
C GLN A 138 3.59 17.95 -10.24
N ASP A 139 4.38 18.73 -9.51
CA ASP A 139 5.81 18.90 -9.79
C ASP A 139 6.59 17.59 -9.62
N TRP A 140 5.98 16.60 -8.95
CA TRP A 140 6.53 15.26 -8.72
C TRP A 140 6.02 14.19 -9.69
N ASP A 141 5.23 14.56 -10.70
CA ASP A 141 4.66 13.62 -11.68
C ASP A 141 5.74 12.95 -12.54
N ARG A 142 6.89 13.59 -12.75
CA ARG A 142 8.02 12.96 -13.43
C ARG A 142 8.55 11.78 -12.62
N GLN A 143 8.80 11.97 -11.33
CA GLN A 143 9.28 10.90 -10.43
C GLN A 143 8.23 9.79 -10.29
N LEU A 144 6.93 10.15 -10.25
CA LEU A 144 5.84 9.19 -10.25
C LEU A 144 5.84 8.34 -11.54
N THR A 145 6.06 8.96 -12.69
CA THR A 145 6.19 8.26 -13.98
C THR A 145 7.39 7.31 -13.97
N GLU A 146 8.57 7.79 -13.58
CA GLU A 146 9.81 7.00 -13.54
C GLU A 146 9.68 5.79 -12.59
N ALA A 147 9.03 5.96 -11.43
CA ALA A 147 8.85 4.89 -10.45
C ALA A 147 7.92 3.78 -10.92
N PHE A 148 6.89 4.11 -11.71
CA PHE A 148 5.81 3.18 -12.03
C PHE A 148 5.70 2.80 -13.52
N SER A 149 6.52 3.35 -14.43
CA SER A 149 6.53 2.98 -15.85
C SER A 149 7.18 1.61 -16.14
N GLY A 150 7.65 0.90 -15.13
CA GLY A 150 8.17 -0.45 -15.22
C GLY A 150 9.68 -0.56 -15.47
N GLU A 151 10.39 0.49 -15.85
CA GLU A 151 11.83 0.42 -16.11
C GLU A 151 12.66 0.11 -14.85
N GLN A 152 12.23 0.65 -13.71
CA GLN A 152 12.92 0.51 -12.43
C GLN A 152 12.54 -0.76 -11.66
N THR A 153 11.46 -1.44 -12.07
CA THR A 153 10.90 -2.58 -11.34
C THR A 153 11.36 -3.93 -11.86
N GLN A 154 12.08 -3.97 -13.00
CA GLN A 154 12.53 -5.22 -13.64
C GLN A 154 13.37 -6.12 -12.71
N HIS A 155 14.10 -5.52 -11.77
CA HIS A 155 15.00 -6.23 -10.87
C HIS A 155 14.35 -6.64 -9.53
N LEU A 156 13.11 -6.22 -9.27
CA LEU A 156 12.42 -6.54 -8.01
C LEU A 156 12.17 -8.04 -7.81
N MET A 157 12.03 -8.80 -8.90
CA MET A 157 11.63 -10.20 -8.89
C MET A 157 12.82 -11.17 -9.07
N HIS A 158 13.98 -10.85 -8.50
CA HIS A 158 15.09 -11.82 -8.43
C HIS A 158 14.83 -12.81 -7.28
N ALA A 159 14.38 -14.01 -7.63
CA ALA A 159 14.13 -15.07 -6.66
C ALA A 159 15.43 -15.56 -6.00
N SER A 160 15.41 -15.67 -4.68
CA SER A 160 16.46 -16.31 -3.90
C SER A 160 16.03 -17.72 -3.49
N TRP A 161 16.65 -18.76 -4.03
CA TRP A 161 16.41 -20.15 -3.64
C TRP A 161 16.66 -20.38 -2.15
N ALA A 162 17.71 -19.77 -1.62
CA ALA A 162 18.03 -19.86 -0.20
C ALA A 162 16.99 -19.13 0.67
N GLY A 163 16.48 -17.99 0.21
CA GLY A 163 15.41 -17.24 0.88
C GLY A 163 14.10 -18.01 0.91
N ALA A 164 13.75 -18.72 -0.15
CA ALA A 164 12.54 -19.53 -0.23
C ALA A 164 12.51 -20.73 0.73
N ILE A 165 13.68 -21.30 1.04
CA ILE A 165 13.78 -22.52 1.87
C ILE A 165 14.15 -22.17 3.32
N PHE A 166 15.01 -21.18 3.54
CA PHE A 166 15.63 -20.90 4.83
C PHE A 166 15.40 -19.47 5.35
N GLY A 167 14.74 -18.61 4.57
CA GLY A 167 14.55 -17.20 4.89
C GLY A 167 13.09 -16.83 5.19
N ALA A 168 12.88 -15.57 5.56
CA ALA A 168 11.57 -14.98 5.80
C ALA A 168 10.81 -14.63 4.51
N SER A 169 11.43 -14.78 3.31
CA SER A 169 10.86 -14.37 2.04
C SER A 169 11.45 -15.11 0.84
N VAL A 170 10.70 -15.12 -0.27
CA VAL A 170 11.13 -15.69 -1.56
C VAL A 170 12.10 -14.76 -2.29
N TYR A 171 11.92 -13.45 -2.17
CA TYR A 171 12.71 -12.42 -2.85
C TYR A 171 13.63 -11.68 -1.89
N GLN A 172 14.73 -11.14 -2.44
CA GLN A 172 15.65 -10.31 -1.67
C GLN A 172 15.02 -8.93 -1.44
N GLY A 173 15.20 -8.39 -0.22
CA GLY A 173 14.70 -7.05 0.12
C GLY A 173 15.55 -5.90 -0.45
N GLU A 174 16.81 -6.18 -0.80
CA GLU A 174 17.74 -5.14 -1.26
C GLU A 174 17.29 -4.39 -2.53
N PRO A 175 16.79 -5.04 -3.60
CA PRO A 175 16.29 -4.31 -4.77
C PRO A 175 15.09 -3.41 -4.46
N LEU A 176 14.21 -3.85 -3.55
CA LEU A 176 13.08 -3.04 -3.08
C LEU A 176 13.56 -1.83 -2.29
N ALA A 177 14.53 -2.02 -1.39
CA ALA A 177 15.13 -0.94 -0.63
C ALA A 177 15.81 0.09 -1.53
N GLN A 178 16.57 -0.35 -2.53
CA GLN A 178 17.22 0.53 -3.52
C GLN A 178 16.20 1.31 -4.36
N LEU A 179 15.07 0.69 -4.73
CA LEU A 179 13.99 1.39 -5.43
C LEU A 179 13.42 2.51 -4.56
N VAL A 180 13.12 2.23 -3.29
CA VAL A 180 12.59 3.23 -2.37
C VAL A 180 13.63 4.33 -2.11
N ASP A 181 14.90 3.99 -1.88
CA ASP A 181 15.99 4.96 -1.65
C ASP A 181 16.18 5.95 -2.79
N ARG A 182 15.90 5.54 -4.02
CA ARG A 182 16.00 6.40 -5.20
C ARG A 182 15.02 7.57 -5.16
N TYR A 183 13.82 7.34 -4.62
CA TYR A 183 12.74 8.34 -4.61
C TYR A 183 12.57 9.02 -3.25
N VAL A 184 13.00 8.40 -2.16
CA VAL A 184 12.99 9.02 -0.82
C VAL A 184 14.21 9.92 -0.66
N THR A 185 14.20 11.05 -1.35
CA THR A 185 15.26 12.07 -1.34
C THR A 185 14.99 13.13 -0.29
N ASP A 186 16.02 13.90 0.08
CA ASP A 186 15.85 15.04 1.00
C ASP A 186 14.93 16.11 0.40
N ASP A 187 14.91 16.26 -0.93
CA ASP A 187 14.01 17.18 -1.63
C ASP A 187 12.55 16.73 -1.48
N LEU A 188 12.26 15.42 -1.60
CA LEU A 188 10.91 14.89 -1.37
C LEU A 188 10.48 15.10 0.08
N LEU A 189 11.35 14.81 1.06
CA LEU A 189 11.01 15.03 2.47
C LEU A 189 10.74 16.52 2.73
N THR A 190 11.54 17.41 2.17
CA THR A 190 11.35 18.87 2.28
C THR A 190 10.01 19.29 1.67
N ALA A 191 9.66 18.76 0.50
CA ALA A 191 8.36 19.02 -0.13
C ALA A 191 7.20 18.51 0.73
N VAL A 192 7.28 17.27 1.23
CA VAL A 192 6.26 16.68 2.11
C VAL A 192 6.13 17.47 3.41
N ALA A 193 7.24 17.87 4.04
CA ALA A 193 7.24 18.68 5.26
C ALA A 193 6.53 20.01 5.05
N ARG A 194 6.86 20.72 3.97
CA ARG A 194 6.22 21.99 3.61
C ARG A 194 4.70 21.85 3.40
N GLU A 195 4.25 20.79 2.74
CA GLU A 195 2.83 20.54 2.54
C GLU A 195 2.12 20.16 3.86
N ALA A 196 2.79 19.42 4.73
CA ALA A 196 2.29 19.09 6.06
C ALA A 196 2.22 20.32 6.98
N GLU A 197 3.12 21.30 6.85
CA GLU A 197 3.06 22.59 7.56
C GLU A 197 1.81 23.41 7.22
N LYS A 198 1.26 23.25 6.01
CA LYS A 198 -0.02 23.85 5.62
C LYS A 198 -1.22 23.20 6.32
N GLY A 199 -1.03 22.10 7.06
CA GLY A 199 -2.07 21.35 7.72
C GLY A 199 -2.59 20.13 6.95
N ARG A 200 -2.00 19.82 5.80
CA ARG A 200 -2.35 18.61 5.02
C ARG A 200 -1.81 17.34 5.69
N LEU A 201 -2.46 16.20 5.46
CA LEU A 201 -2.09 14.91 6.05
C LEU A 201 -1.64 13.91 4.99
N LEU A 202 -0.47 13.32 5.21
CA LEU A 202 0.03 12.17 4.45
C LEU A 202 0.12 10.96 5.38
N LEU A 203 -0.73 9.95 5.15
CA LEU A 203 -0.87 8.79 6.01
C LEU A 203 -0.55 7.51 5.23
N VAL A 204 0.23 6.64 5.85
CA VAL A 204 0.59 5.32 5.28
C VAL A 204 0.30 4.24 6.32
N ALA A 205 -0.22 3.10 5.87
CA ALA A 205 -0.47 1.95 6.74
C ALA A 205 0.60 0.86 6.56
N THR A 206 0.96 0.25 7.68
CA THR A 206 1.69 -1.02 7.77
C THR A 206 0.94 -1.98 8.68
N THR A 207 1.27 -3.26 8.64
CA THR A 207 0.79 -4.24 9.61
C THR A 207 1.92 -4.59 10.56
N ASP A 208 1.72 -4.39 11.85
CA ASP A 208 2.58 -4.92 12.90
C ASP A 208 2.18 -6.36 13.19
N LEU A 209 3.07 -7.33 12.91
CA LEU A 209 2.80 -8.75 13.07
C LEU A 209 2.77 -9.20 14.54
N ASP A 210 3.38 -8.44 15.44
CA ASP A 210 3.40 -8.82 16.85
C ASP A 210 2.05 -8.53 17.53
N THR A 211 1.34 -7.52 17.04
CA THR A 211 0.01 -7.13 17.53
C THR A 211 -1.12 -7.54 16.58
N GLU A 212 -0.78 -7.97 15.36
CA GLU A 212 -1.74 -8.26 14.26
C GLU A 212 -2.63 -7.04 13.93
N GLN A 213 -2.10 -5.82 14.12
CA GLN A 213 -2.85 -4.59 13.97
C GLN A 213 -2.33 -3.72 12.82
N THR A 214 -3.23 -2.97 12.22
CA THR A 214 -2.86 -1.89 11.31
C THR A 214 -2.25 -0.74 12.07
N VAL A 215 -1.06 -0.32 11.69
CA VAL A 215 -0.38 0.87 12.20
C VAL A 215 -0.42 1.97 11.14
N ILE A 216 -1.02 3.10 11.49
CA ILE A 216 -1.08 4.29 10.64
C ILE A 216 0.08 5.22 11.01
N TRP A 217 0.84 5.62 9.99
CA TRP A 217 1.99 6.50 10.09
C TRP A 217 1.68 7.86 9.48
N ASN A 218 1.95 8.94 10.21
CA ASN A 218 1.89 10.30 9.69
C ASN A 218 3.24 10.68 9.08
N LEU A 219 3.41 10.43 7.79
CA LEU A 219 4.66 10.71 7.07
C LEU A 219 4.95 12.21 6.99
N GLY A 220 3.92 13.06 7.02
CA GLY A 220 4.09 14.51 7.11
C GLY A 220 4.81 14.93 8.37
N LEU A 221 4.38 14.42 9.54
CA LEU A 221 5.06 14.68 10.83
C LEU A 221 6.46 14.09 10.88
N ILE A 222 6.68 12.91 10.26
CA ILE A 222 8.02 12.33 10.15
C ILE A 222 8.92 13.26 9.32
N ALA A 223 8.46 13.73 8.17
CA ALA A 223 9.23 14.62 7.31
C ALA A 223 9.59 15.95 7.99
N GLN A 224 8.66 16.53 8.77
CA GLN A 224 8.87 17.77 9.52
C GLN A 224 9.99 17.66 10.58
N GLN A 225 10.32 16.45 11.09
CA GLN A 225 11.43 16.30 12.02
C GLN A 225 12.79 16.55 11.36
N GLY A 226 12.89 16.36 10.03
CA GLY A 226 14.12 16.60 9.27
C GLY A 226 15.28 15.66 9.61
N GLY A 227 16.34 15.75 8.82
CA GLY A 227 17.60 15.05 9.05
C GLY A 227 17.58 13.54 8.75
N ALA A 228 18.73 12.89 8.93
CA ALA A 228 18.94 11.51 8.52
C ALA A 228 18.04 10.49 9.25
N LYS A 229 17.66 10.76 10.50
CA LYS A 229 16.73 9.90 11.25
C LYS A 229 15.35 9.91 10.64
N SER A 230 14.82 11.07 10.32
CA SER A 230 13.52 11.27 9.66
C SER A 230 13.50 10.56 8.33
N ARG A 231 14.50 10.79 7.48
CA ARG A 231 14.63 10.13 6.18
C ARG A 231 14.66 8.60 6.31
N ARG A 232 15.42 8.07 7.28
CA ARG A 232 15.47 6.62 7.53
C ARG A 232 14.10 6.08 7.92
N LEU A 233 13.42 6.67 8.91
CA LEU A 233 12.11 6.20 9.34
C LEU A 233 11.07 6.30 8.21
N PHE A 234 11.06 7.40 7.48
CA PHE A 234 10.18 7.59 6.33
C PHE A 234 10.35 6.48 5.28
N ARG A 235 11.61 6.18 4.93
CA ARG A 235 12.00 5.07 4.07
C ARG A 235 11.54 3.73 4.62
N ASP A 236 11.86 3.44 5.88
CA ASP A 236 11.58 2.14 6.52
C ASP A 236 10.06 1.88 6.60
N VAL A 237 9.24 2.91 6.83
CA VAL A 237 7.78 2.82 6.79
C VAL A 237 7.28 2.49 5.37
N LEU A 238 7.83 3.10 4.34
CA LEU A 238 7.45 2.81 2.95
C LEU A 238 7.85 1.37 2.56
N ILE A 239 9.05 0.93 2.92
CA ILE A 239 9.49 -0.46 2.68
C ILE A 239 8.59 -1.43 3.45
N ALA A 240 8.29 -1.17 4.73
CA ALA A 240 7.37 -1.97 5.52
C ALA A 240 6.01 -2.12 4.83
N SER A 241 5.46 -0.99 4.34
CA SER A 241 4.14 -0.98 3.68
C SER A 241 4.07 -1.79 2.39
N VAL A 242 5.21 -2.09 1.75
CA VAL A 242 5.28 -2.91 0.52
C VAL A 242 5.91 -4.29 0.77
N SER A 243 6.27 -4.62 2.00
CA SER A 243 6.84 -5.91 2.38
C SER A 243 5.76 -6.99 2.48
N VAL A 244 5.28 -7.46 1.33
CA VAL A 244 4.23 -8.49 1.22
C VAL A 244 4.71 -9.77 1.89
N PRO A 245 3.98 -10.32 2.90
CA PRO A 245 4.37 -11.51 3.64
C PRO A 245 4.67 -12.70 2.72
N GLY A 246 5.80 -13.37 2.93
CA GLY A 246 6.27 -14.48 2.12
C GLY A 246 6.89 -14.09 0.77
N ILE A 247 6.66 -12.87 0.29
CA ILE A 247 7.25 -12.35 -0.97
C ILE A 247 8.51 -11.54 -0.66
N PHE A 248 8.40 -10.51 0.18
CA PHE A 248 9.53 -9.69 0.63
C PHE A 248 9.77 -9.87 2.14
N PRO A 249 11.01 -9.64 2.62
CA PRO A 249 11.31 -9.73 4.04
C PRO A 249 10.54 -8.66 4.83
N PRO A 250 10.13 -8.96 6.07
CA PRO A 250 9.55 -7.96 6.95
C PRO A 250 10.57 -6.87 7.30
N MET A 251 10.09 -5.66 7.55
CA MET A 251 10.88 -4.55 8.03
C MET A 251 10.89 -4.52 9.56
N MET A 252 12.10 -4.48 10.14
CA MET A 252 12.28 -4.31 11.57
C MET A 252 12.36 -2.82 11.90
N ILE A 253 11.42 -2.33 12.69
CA ILE A 253 11.37 -0.92 13.13
C ILE A 253 11.81 -0.88 14.59
N ARG A 254 12.91 -0.13 14.86
CA ARG A 254 13.44 0.03 16.21
C ARG A 254 12.50 0.90 17.04
N VAL A 255 12.19 0.39 18.25
CA VAL A 255 11.39 1.07 19.25
C VAL A 255 12.11 1.02 20.60
N GLU A 256 11.77 1.92 21.50
CA GLU A 256 12.26 1.96 22.86
C GLU A 256 11.12 1.77 23.85
N GLN A 257 11.34 0.93 24.83
CA GLN A 257 10.42 0.69 25.93
C GLN A 257 11.18 0.55 27.24
N ALA A 258 10.81 1.34 28.23
CA ALA A 258 11.49 1.37 29.55
C ALA A 258 13.01 1.50 29.44
N GLY A 259 13.53 2.33 28.53
CA GLY A 259 14.95 2.58 28.31
C GLY A 259 15.70 1.42 27.64
N GLN A 260 15.00 0.46 27.04
CA GLN A 260 15.59 -0.66 26.30
C GLN A 260 15.12 -0.66 24.84
N ASP A 261 16.04 -1.03 23.95
CA ASP A 261 15.77 -1.14 22.52
C ASP A 261 15.13 -2.49 22.18
N PHE A 262 14.10 -2.41 21.34
CA PHE A 262 13.38 -3.54 20.76
C PHE A 262 13.14 -3.31 19.28
N GLU A 263 12.66 -4.34 18.58
CA GLU A 263 12.30 -4.30 17.16
C GLU A 263 10.88 -4.82 16.98
N GLU A 264 10.02 -3.99 16.40
CA GLU A 264 8.70 -4.38 15.92
C GLU A 264 8.83 -4.93 14.50
N MET A 265 8.06 -5.98 14.17
CA MET A 265 8.07 -6.61 12.87
C MET A 265 6.91 -6.10 12.02
N HIS A 266 7.21 -5.24 11.06
CA HIS A 266 6.23 -4.67 10.15
C HIS A 266 6.25 -5.34 8.77
N VAL A 267 5.06 -5.53 8.22
CA VAL A 267 4.84 -6.04 6.86
C VAL A 267 3.84 -5.14 6.12
N ASP A 268 3.54 -5.51 4.87
CA ASP A 268 2.61 -4.80 4.01
C ASP A 268 1.28 -4.49 4.73
N GLY A 269 0.85 -3.25 4.61
CA GLY A 269 -0.39 -2.80 5.21
C GLY A 269 -1.62 -3.55 4.70
N SER A 270 -1.56 -4.10 3.48
CA SER A 270 -2.64 -4.89 2.90
C SER A 270 -2.93 -6.21 3.63
N ALA A 271 -2.04 -6.65 4.54
CA ALA A 271 -2.30 -7.81 5.38
C ALA A 271 -3.48 -7.57 6.34
N THR A 272 -3.72 -6.33 6.77
CA THR A 272 -4.83 -5.95 7.65
C THR A 272 -5.75 -4.89 7.06
N ALA A 273 -5.28 -4.05 6.12
CA ALA A 273 -6.06 -2.99 5.49
C ALA A 273 -5.62 -2.77 4.03
N ALA A 274 -6.37 -3.29 3.06
CA ALA A 274 -6.06 -3.14 1.63
C ALA A 274 -6.03 -1.68 1.16
N MET A 275 -6.82 -0.83 1.81
CA MET A 275 -6.84 0.63 1.76
C MET A 275 -7.55 1.17 2.99
N PHE A 276 -7.43 2.46 3.28
CA PHE A 276 -8.16 3.09 4.37
C PHE A 276 -8.46 4.56 4.06
N PHE A 277 -9.63 4.99 4.45
CA PHE A 277 -10.05 6.40 4.41
C PHE A 277 -9.93 7.02 5.81
N ILE A 278 -10.58 6.40 6.77
CA ILE A 278 -10.53 6.75 8.19
C ILE A 278 -10.24 5.44 8.92
N PRO A 279 -9.45 5.44 9.99
CA PRO A 279 -9.32 4.25 10.83
C PRO A 279 -10.69 3.68 11.19
N ASP A 280 -10.86 2.38 11.07
CA ASP A 280 -12.15 1.66 11.17
C ASP A 280 -13.00 2.06 12.36
N ILE A 281 -12.37 2.35 13.48
CA ILE A 281 -13.05 2.77 14.69
C ILE A 281 -13.72 4.14 14.55
N GLY A 282 -13.16 5.03 13.72
CA GLY A 282 -13.75 6.35 13.45
C GLY A 282 -15.05 6.27 12.65
N ALA A 283 -15.21 5.17 11.87
CA ALA A 283 -16.41 4.95 11.08
C ALA A 283 -17.62 4.54 11.91
N ILE A 284 -17.40 3.97 13.11
CA ILE A 284 -18.45 3.40 13.99
C ILE A 284 -18.92 4.42 15.03
N LEU A 285 -18.10 5.40 15.39
CA LEU A 285 -18.43 6.35 16.45
C LEU A 285 -19.43 7.39 15.96
N PRO A 286 -20.44 7.73 16.81
CA PRO A 286 -21.47 8.71 16.49
C PRO A 286 -20.98 10.13 16.74
N ASP A 287 -19.91 10.60 16.07
CA ASP A 287 -19.46 11.96 16.30
C ASP A 287 -19.11 12.68 14.99
N PRO A 288 -19.33 13.98 14.92
CA PRO A 288 -19.32 14.73 13.70
C PRO A 288 -17.90 14.77 13.11
N LEU A 289 -17.73 14.06 11.99
CA LEU A 289 -16.70 14.38 11.03
C LEU A 289 -17.14 15.64 10.24
N GLU A 290 -17.73 16.60 10.97
CA GLU A 290 -18.32 17.82 10.41
C GLU A 290 -17.39 18.55 9.45
N PRO A 291 -16.06 18.60 9.70
CA PRO A 291 -15.11 19.16 8.74
C PRO A 291 -15.08 18.48 7.37
N LEU A 292 -15.51 17.21 7.27
CA LEU A 292 -15.54 16.47 6.01
C LEU A 292 -16.84 16.67 5.23
N HIS A 293 -17.84 17.35 5.83
CA HIS A 293 -19.13 17.58 5.19
C HIS A 293 -18.99 18.31 3.86
N GLY A 294 -19.60 17.77 2.82
CA GLY A 294 -19.54 18.33 1.46
C GLY A 294 -18.16 18.19 0.78
N GLY A 295 -17.25 17.42 1.37
CA GLY A 295 -15.94 17.13 0.77
C GLY A 295 -16.00 16.13 -0.37
N HIS A 296 -14.84 15.82 -0.92
CA HIS A 296 -14.68 14.87 -2.03
C HIS A 296 -13.73 13.72 -1.63
N LEU A 297 -14.17 12.49 -1.85
CA LEU A 297 -13.41 11.28 -1.64
C LEU A 297 -13.08 10.63 -2.99
N TYR A 298 -11.80 10.58 -3.32
CA TYR A 298 -11.28 9.93 -4.52
C TYR A 298 -10.60 8.63 -4.11
N VAL A 299 -11.11 7.49 -4.58
CA VAL A 299 -10.59 6.16 -4.29
C VAL A 299 -9.96 5.58 -5.54
N LEU A 300 -8.64 5.41 -5.51
CA LEU A 300 -7.88 4.83 -6.60
C LEU A 300 -7.42 3.43 -6.20
N VAL A 301 -7.97 2.43 -6.89
CA VAL A 301 -7.70 1.02 -6.65
C VAL A 301 -6.70 0.49 -7.69
N ASN A 302 -5.51 0.11 -7.21
CA ASN A 302 -4.43 -0.47 -8.03
C ASN A 302 -4.68 -1.96 -8.33
N GLY A 303 -5.91 -2.31 -8.57
CA GLY A 303 -6.41 -3.64 -8.86
C GLY A 303 -7.83 -3.55 -9.35
N GLY A 304 -8.62 -4.60 -9.14
CA GLY A 304 -10.05 -4.62 -9.45
C GLY A 304 -10.87 -5.15 -8.28
N PHE A 305 -12.12 -4.76 -8.19
CA PHE A 305 -13.06 -5.25 -7.18
C PHE A 305 -13.66 -6.61 -7.55
N ARG A 306 -13.61 -6.99 -8.81
CA ARG A 306 -14.26 -8.20 -9.32
C ARG A 306 -13.36 -9.41 -9.21
N THR A 307 -13.94 -10.51 -8.76
CA THR A 307 -13.24 -11.79 -8.73
C THR A 307 -13.16 -12.37 -10.14
N ARG A 308 -11.96 -12.71 -10.60
CA ARG A 308 -11.79 -13.45 -11.86
C ARG A 308 -12.09 -14.91 -11.60
N GLU A 309 -13.19 -15.41 -12.19
CA GLU A 309 -13.51 -16.81 -12.16
C GLU A 309 -12.44 -17.62 -12.91
N ALA A 310 -11.85 -18.57 -12.24
CA ALA A 310 -10.88 -19.49 -12.83
C ALA A 310 -10.81 -20.78 -12.01
N THR A 311 -10.63 -21.90 -12.70
CA THR A 311 -10.41 -23.19 -12.03
C THR A 311 -9.04 -23.18 -11.34
N THR A 312 -9.05 -23.40 -10.03
CA THR A 312 -7.83 -23.47 -9.23
C THR A 312 -7.24 -24.86 -9.30
N ARG A 313 -5.96 -24.98 -9.63
CA ARG A 313 -5.26 -26.29 -9.60
C ARG A 313 -5.21 -26.80 -8.16
N ASN A 314 -5.44 -28.10 -7.96
CA ASN A 314 -5.33 -28.74 -6.65
C ASN A 314 -3.85 -28.95 -6.25
N GLN A 315 -3.17 -27.82 -5.99
CA GLN A 315 -1.78 -27.73 -5.57
C GLN A 315 -1.67 -26.66 -4.49
N THR A 316 -0.93 -26.92 -3.42
CA THR A 316 -0.82 -26.02 -2.25
C THR A 316 -0.50 -24.58 -2.64
N VAL A 317 0.52 -24.35 -3.47
CA VAL A 317 0.91 -23.01 -3.91
C VAL A 317 -0.22 -22.30 -4.67
N SER A 318 -0.93 -23.02 -5.54
CA SER A 318 -2.07 -22.47 -6.29
C SER A 318 -3.23 -22.10 -5.38
N ILE A 319 -3.52 -22.95 -4.38
CA ILE A 319 -4.57 -22.72 -3.38
C ILE A 319 -4.22 -21.51 -2.51
N VAL A 320 -3.02 -21.46 -1.93
CA VAL A 320 -2.57 -20.35 -1.07
C VAL A 320 -2.60 -19.02 -1.85
N ARG A 321 -2.05 -19.00 -3.06
CA ARG A 321 -2.08 -17.79 -3.90
C ARG A 321 -3.49 -17.33 -4.21
N ARG A 322 -4.40 -18.25 -4.52
CA ARG A 322 -5.79 -17.94 -4.83
C ARG A 322 -6.55 -17.44 -3.60
N SER A 323 -6.33 -18.08 -2.45
CA SER A 323 -6.91 -17.65 -1.17
C SER A 323 -6.44 -16.25 -0.77
N ALA A 324 -5.13 -15.99 -0.82
CA ALA A 324 -4.59 -14.67 -0.53
C ALA A 324 -5.17 -13.59 -1.46
N GLY A 325 -5.29 -13.87 -2.76
CA GLY A 325 -5.94 -12.96 -3.72
C GLY A 325 -7.41 -12.70 -3.38
N ALA A 326 -8.17 -13.73 -3.00
CA ALA A 326 -9.56 -13.58 -2.60
C ALA A 326 -9.72 -12.76 -1.31
N THR A 327 -8.86 -12.98 -0.32
CA THR A 327 -8.84 -12.20 0.93
C THR A 327 -8.55 -10.72 0.64
N LEU A 328 -7.55 -10.44 -0.19
CA LEU A 328 -7.19 -9.06 -0.56
C LEU A 328 -8.32 -8.34 -1.30
N GLN A 329 -8.95 -9.01 -2.27
CA GLN A 329 -10.10 -8.45 -3.01
C GLN A 329 -11.31 -8.21 -2.09
N GLY A 330 -11.64 -9.18 -1.24
CA GLY A 330 -12.71 -9.05 -0.25
C GLY A 330 -12.46 -7.89 0.71
N GLY A 331 -11.22 -7.75 1.21
CA GLY A 331 -10.81 -6.63 2.05
C GLY A 331 -10.91 -5.28 1.35
N THR A 332 -10.49 -5.21 0.08
CA THR A 332 -10.58 -3.96 -0.73
C THR A 332 -12.05 -3.56 -0.92
N ARG A 333 -12.92 -4.52 -1.25
CA ARG A 333 -14.35 -4.28 -1.41
C ARG A 333 -14.99 -3.79 -0.10
N ALA A 334 -14.75 -4.50 1.00
CA ALA A 334 -15.27 -4.11 2.32
C ALA A 334 -14.80 -2.71 2.75
N ALA A 335 -13.54 -2.37 2.48
CA ALA A 335 -12.99 -1.06 2.76
C ALA A 335 -13.65 0.04 1.92
N LEU A 336 -13.99 -0.22 0.64
CA LEU A 336 -14.74 0.73 -0.19
C LEU A 336 -16.18 0.90 0.32
N GLU A 337 -16.86 -0.20 0.64
CA GLU A 337 -18.23 -0.16 1.20
C GLU A 337 -18.28 0.67 2.49
N LEU A 338 -17.28 0.48 3.37
CA LEU A 338 -17.15 1.26 4.59
C LEU A 338 -16.87 2.75 4.29
N ALA A 339 -15.90 3.04 3.42
CA ALA A 339 -15.55 4.40 3.02
C ALA A 339 -16.74 5.11 2.39
N TYR A 340 -17.50 4.45 1.53
CA TYR A 340 -18.71 4.96 0.92
C TYR A 340 -19.80 5.24 1.97
N SER A 341 -20.03 4.31 2.89
CA SER A 341 -21.00 4.50 3.98
C SER A 341 -20.66 5.70 4.86
N VAL A 342 -19.37 5.91 5.17
CA VAL A 342 -18.93 7.10 5.93
C VAL A 342 -19.12 8.36 5.10
N ALA A 343 -18.71 8.36 3.84
CA ALA A 343 -18.83 9.51 2.95
C ALA A 343 -20.30 9.95 2.79
N GLN A 344 -21.21 9.00 2.62
CA GLN A 344 -22.65 9.29 2.53
C GLN A 344 -23.19 9.99 3.79
N ARG A 345 -22.80 9.55 4.99
CA ARG A 345 -23.21 10.19 6.24
C ARG A 345 -22.74 11.65 6.35
N HIS A 346 -21.64 11.99 5.71
CA HIS A 346 -21.06 13.33 5.71
C HIS A 346 -21.30 14.09 4.40
N GLN A 347 -22.22 13.60 3.56
CA GLN A 347 -22.58 14.21 2.28
C GLN A 347 -21.37 14.51 1.39
N MET A 348 -20.34 13.67 1.47
CA MET A 348 -19.18 13.74 0.57
C MET A 348 -19.54 13.13 -0.78
N SER A 349 -19.04 13.72 -1.87
CA SER A 349 -19.04 13.03 -3.16
C SER A 349 -17.96 11.95 -3.15
N VAL A 350 -18.23 10.82 -3.80
CA VAL A 350 -17.26 9.71 -3.91
C VAL A 350 -17.04 9.36 -5.37
N ALA A 351 -15.79 9.36 -5.79
CA ALA A 351 -15.35 8.95 -7.10
C ALA A 351 -14.37 7.80 -7.00
N VAL A 352 -14.60 6.73 -7.74
CA VAL A 352 -13.80 5.50 -7.68
C VAL A 352 -13.19 5.22 -9.04
N THR A 353 -11.97 4.73 -9.06
CA THR A 353 -11.34 4.17 -10.28
C THR A 353 -10.62 2.88 -9.96
N GLU A 354 -10.60 1.95 -10.91
CA GLU A 354 -9.95 0.64 -10.80
C GLU A 354 -9.41 0.18 -12.15
N ILE A 355 -8.62 -0.88 -12.16
CA ILE A 355 -8.24 -1.55 -13.40
C ILE A 355 -9.46 -2.34 -13.90
N PRO A 356 -10.04 -1.98 -15.07
CA PRO A 356 -11.23 -2.66 -15.57
C PRO A 356 -10.98 -4.15 -15.83
N ASP A 357 -12.01 -4.97 -15.63
CA ASP A 357 -11.91 -6.42 -15.86
C ASP A 357 -11.54 -6.82 -17.27
N ALA A 358 -11.95 -6.01 -18.26
CA ALA A 358 -11.60 -6.23 -19.67
C ALA A 358 -10.11 -5.95 -19.95
N TYR A 359 -9.40 -5.22 -19.08
CA TYR A 359 -7.98 -4.97 -19.26
C TYR A 359 -7.16 -6.25 -18.97
N PRO A 360 -6.20 -6.62 -19.85
CA PRO A 360 -5.39 -7.85 -19.69
C PRO A 360 -4.32 -7.68 -18.61
N PHE A 361 -4.73 -7.42 -17.37
CA PHE A 361 -3.84 -7.25 -16.23
C PHE A 361 -3.27 -8.60 -15.78
N GLY A 362 -1.95 -8.72 -15.76
CA GLY A 362 -1.23 -9.95 -15.39
C GLY A 362 -1.24 -10.29 -13.90
N GLY A 363 -1.73 -9.37 -13.05
CA GLY A 363 -1.80 -9.52 -11.59
C GLY A 363 -0.81 -8.68 -10.83
N THR A 364 -0.93 -8.68 -9.50
CA THR A 364 -0.17 -7.80 -8.59
C THR A 364 1.34 -8.05 -8.58
N LEU A 365 1.80 -9.21 -9.00
CA LEU A 365 3.23 -9.58 -9.08
C LEU A 365 3.78 -9.56 -10.51
N ASP A 366 3.03 -9.02 -11.47
CA ASP A 366 3.45 -8.93 -12.86
C ASP A 366 4.25 -7.65 -13.15
N PHE A 367 5.48 -7.62 -12.71
CA PHE A 367 6.41 -6.49 -12.89
C PHE A 367 7.13 -6.48 -14.26
N ASP A 368 6.50 -7.03 -15.31
CA ASP A 368 7.02 -6.90 -16.67
C ASP A 368 6.93 -5.44 -17.13
N ALA A 369 8.07 -4.87 -17.54
CA ALA A 369 8.18 -3.46 -17.86
C ALA A 369 7.26 -3.02 -19.00
N SER A 370 7.05 -3.87 -20.02
CA SER A 370 6.20 -3.53 -21.18
C SER A 370 4.73 -3.49 -20.77
N ARG A 371 4.28 -4.45 -19.96
CA ARG A 371 2.91 -4.50 -19.44
C ARG A 371 2.64 -3.38 -18.43
N MET A 372 3.59 -3.09 -17.54
CA MET A 372 3.46 -1.95 -16.63
C MET A 372 3.37 -0.63 -17.39
N ARG A 373 4.20 -0.43 -18.43
CA ARG A 373 4.14 0.78 -19.26
C ARG A 373 2.81 0.91 -20.01
N ALA A 374 2.30 -0.19 -20.56
CA ALA A 374 1.00 -0.21 -21.20
C ALA A 374 -0.12 0.12 -20.21
N LEU A 375 -0.06 -0.43 -19.00
CA LEU A 375 -1.04 -0.17 -17.95
C LEU A 375 -0.97 1.29 -17.45
N PHE A 376 0.22 1.85 -17.31
CA PHE A 376 0.43 3.27 -17.00
C PHE A 376 -0.21 4.16 -18.07
N SER A 377 0.11 3.90 -19.36
CA SER A 377 -0.44 4.68 -20.48
C SER A 377 -1.96 4.56 -20.57
N PHE A 378 -2.54 3.41 -20.20
CA PHE A 378 -3.98 3.23 -20.14
C PHE A 378 -4.61 4.11 -19.04
N GLY A 379 -4.07 4.12 -17.83
CA GLY A 379 -4.55 4.99 -16.75
C GLY A 379 -4.44 6.48 -17.11
N GLU A 380 -3.30 6.88 -17.71
CA GLU A 380 -3.08 8.24 -18.19
C GLU A 380 -4.10 8.66 -19.26
N HIS A 381 -4.36 7.78 -20.23
CA HIS A 381 -5.34 8.02 -21.29
C HIS A 381 -6.74 8.22 -20.70
N CYS A 382 -7.17 7.36 -19.77
CA CYS A 382 -8.50 7.47 -19.15
C CYS A 382 -8.69 8.79 -18.40
N ALA A 383 -7.64 9.26 -17.73
CA ALA A 383 -7.67 10.53 -17.03
C ALA A 383 -7.74 11.72 -18.00
N LEU A 384 -6.93 11.71 -19.06
CA LEU A 384 -6.95 12.75 -20.09
C LEU A 384 -8.29 12.81 -20.86
N ALA A 385 -8.93 11.66 -21.06
CA ALA A 385 -10.25 11.57 -21.70
C ALA A 385 -11.41 12.01 -20.79
N GLY A 386 -11.15 12.33 -19.51
CA GLY A 386 -12.20 12.64 -18.54
C GLY A 386 -13.05 11.41 -18.14
N GLN A 387 -12.53 10.20 -18.39
CA GLN A 387 -13.24 8.93 -18.19
C GLN A 387 -12.59 8.08 -17.08
N LEU A 388 -11.90 8.73 -16.14
CA LEU A 388 -11.19 8.02 -15.07
C LEU A 388 -12.14 7.52 -13.98
N TRP A 389 -13.13 8.31 -13.59
CA TRP A 389 -13.91 8.12 -12.39
C TRP A 389 -15.29 7.53 -12.66
N THR A 390 -15.70 6.60 -11.82
CA THR A 390 -17.03 5.99 -11.81
C THR A 390 -17.69 6.14 -10.44
N ASP A 391 -19.01 5.92 -10.39
CA ASP A 391 -19.76 5.89 -9.12
C ASP A 391 -19.40 4.65 -8.31
N PRO A 392 -19.29 4.72 -6.98
CA PRO A 392 -19.01 3.57 -6.12
C PRO A 392 -20.03 2.43 -6.26
N ILE A 393 -21.31 2.75 -6.51
CA ILE A 393 -22.35 1.74 -6.69
C ILE A 393 -22.07 0.94 -7.97
N ASP A 394 -21.74 1.63 -9.08
CA ASP A 394 -21.39 0.99 -10.34
C ASP A 394 -20.13 0.13 -10.23
N ALA A 395 -19.12 0.61 -9.45
CA ALA A 395 -17.90 -0.13 -9.17
C ALA A 395 -18.16 -1.40 -8.32
N LEU A 396 -19.09 -1.32 -7.37
CA LEU A 396 -19.46 -2.42 -6.47
C LEU A 396 -20.52 -3.35 -7.06
N ASP A 397 -21.27 -2.92 -8.07
CA ASP A 397 -22.30 -3.74 -8.71
C ASP A 397 -21.63 -4.91 -9.46
N GLN A 398 -21.86 -6.11 -8.95
CA GLN A 398 -21.34 -7.33 -9.55
C GLN A 398 -22.25 -7.80 -10.68
N GLN A 399 -22.19 -7.13 -11.82
CA GLN A 399 -22.73 -7.77 -13.02
C GLN A 399 -21.91 -9.05 -13.32
N PRO A 400 -22.56 -10.14 -13.72
CA PRO A 400 -21.86 -11.37 -14.05
C PRO A 400 -20.80 -11.08 -15.12
N VAL A 401 -19.58 -11.56 -14.88
CA VAL A 401 -18.45 -11.41 -15.81
C VAL A 401 -18.88 -11.93 -17.17
N ARG A 402 -18.95 -11.06 -18.17
CA ARG A 402 -19.28 -11.47 -19.54
C ARG A 402 -18.27 -12.54 -20.00
N PRO A 403 -18.72 -13.64 -20.64
CA PRO A 403 -17.81 -14.62 -21.21
C PRO A 403 -16.74 -13.94 -22.09
N LEU A 404 -15.54 -14.51 -22.14
CA LEU A 404 -14.42 -13.96 -22.94
C LEU A 404 -14.80 -13.61 -24.38
N SER A 405 -15.73 -14.39 -24.99
CA SER A 405 -16.27 -14.15 -26.32
C SER A 405 -17.18 -12.93 -26.45
N GLN A 406 -17.61 -12.33 -25.34
CA GLN A 406 -18.48 -11.16 -25.30
C GLN A 406 -17.77 -9.92 -24.69
N ARG A 407 -16.46 -10.03 -24.39
CA ARG A 407 -15.69 -8.89 -23.94
C ARG A 407 -15.39 -7.98 -25.12
N PRO A 408 -15.44 -6.64 -24.95
CA PRO A 408 -15.02 -5.73 -25.98
C PRO A 408 -13.57 -6.00 -26.38
N ASP A 409 -13.23 -5.85 -27.66
CA ASP A 409 -11.89 -6.06 -28.20
C ASP A 409 -10.82 -5.15 -27.55
N ALA A 410 -11.24 -4.03 -26.96
CA ALA A 410 -10.40 -3.12 -26.20
C ALA A 410 -11.02 -2.81 -24.82
N ALA A 411 -10.17 -2.73 -23.80
CA ALA A 411 -10.60 -2.30 -22.47
C ALA A 411 -11.08 -0.85 -22.52
N GLN A 412 -12.27 -0.60 -21.97
CA GLN A 412 -12.82 0.74 -21.83
C GLN A 412 -12.37 1.35 -20.50
N CYS A 413 -12.29 2.68 -20.45
CA CYS A 413 -11.98 3.39 -19.22
C CYS A 413 -13.09 3.19 -18.16
N PRO A 414 -12.74 3.22 -16.85
CA PRO A 414 -13.71 2.99 -15.77
C PRO A 414 -14.96 3.87 -15.85
N GLY A 415 -14.80 5.15 -16.21
CA GLY A 415 -15.89 6.12 -16.32
C GLY A 415 -16.57 6.20 -17.70
N ALA A 416 -16.23 5.31 -18.66
CA ALA A 416 -16.78 5.38 -20.02
C ALA A 416 -18.28 5.04 -20.08
N GLU A 417 -18.79 4.19 -19.19
CA GLU A 417 -20.20 3.78 -19.12
C GLU A 417 -21.06 4.72 -18.27
N GLY A 418 -20.45 5.47 -17.35
CA GLY A 418 -21.09 6.45 -16.47
C GLY A 418 -21.21 7.81 -17.17
N ARG A 419 -22.39 8.16 -17.64
CA ARG A 419 -22.61 9.47 -18.26
C ARG A 419 -22.43 10.60 -17.25
N GLY A 420 -21.29 11.29 -17.32
CA GLY A 420 -21.24 12.74 -17.21
C GLY A 420 -21.63 13.48 -15.92
N GLN A 421 -21.91 12.86 -14.79
CA GLN A 421 -22.23 13.60 -13.56
C GLN A 421 -21.01 14.28 -12.91
N TYR A 422 -19.82 13.76 -13.14
CA TYR A 422 -18.58 14.32 -12.53
C TYR A 422 -17.85 15.33 -13.42
N ALA A 423 -18.06 15.32 -14.73
CA ALA A 423 -17.51 16.34 -15.63
C ALA A 423 -18.16 17.71 -15.43
N GLU A 424 -19.40 17.74 -14.99
CA GLU A 424 -20.17 18.97 -14.80
C GLU A 424 -19.82 19.68 -13.46
N GLN A 425 -19.39 18.94 -12.44
CA GLN A 425 -18.95 19.52 -11.15
C GLN A 425 -17.55 20.15 -11.22
N ALA A 426 -16.71 19.74 -12.15
CA ALA A 426 -15.40 20.36 -12.41
C ALA A 426 -15.51 21.69 -13.19
N SER A 427 -16.68 22.01 -13.76
CA SER A 427 -16.93 23.18 -14.60
C SER A 427 -17.90 24.21 -14.01
N LEU A 428 -18.14 24.19 -12.69
CA LEU A 428 -18.93 25.26 -12.07
C LEU A 428 -18.21 26.60 -12.24
N PRO A 429 -18.85 27.61 -12.91
CA PRO A 429 -18.26 28.91 -13.11
C PRO A 429 -18.06 29.58 -11.75
N ARG A 430 -16.93 30.26 -11.60
CA ARG A 430 -16.69 31.19 -10.49
C ARG A 430 -17.88 32.13 -10.41
N VAL A 431 -18.73 31.98 -9.39
CA VAL A 431 -19.76 32.96 -9.07
C VAL A 431 -19.03 34.23 -8.64
N SER A 432 -18.91 35.17 -9.54
CA SER A 432 -18.54 36.53 -9.23
C SER A 432 -19.69 37.17 -8.45
N LEU A 433 -19.52 37.28 -7.14
CA LEU A 433 -20.40 38.08 -6.30
C LEU A 433 -20.32 39.53 -6.77
N PRO A 434 -21.44 40.20 -7.07
CA PRO A 434 -21.44 41.60 -7.39
C PRO A 434 -21.07 42.42 -6.14
N ARG A 435 -19.98 43.20 -6.27
CA ARG A 435 -19.70 44.29 -5.34
C ARG A 435 -20.77 45.35 -5.54
N SER A 436 -21.75 45.42 -4.67
CA SER A 436 -22.42 46.66 -4.30
C SER A 436 -23.56 46.41 -3.29
N GLN A 437 -23.39 47.04 -2.19
CA GLN A 437 -24.35 47.63 -1.22
C GLN A 437 -24.05 47.20 0.22
N LEU A 438 -23.15 47.97 0.81
CA LEU A 438 -23.25 48.33 2.22
C LEU A 438 -23.94 49.68 2.32
N PRO A 439 -24.80 49.85 3.28
CA PRO A 439 -24.83 51.12 4.02
C PRO A 439 -24.00 51.04 5.31
#